data_49881176ff4e70f869e3b4135d97f657
#
_entry.id   49881176ff4e70f869e3b4135d97f657
#
_cell.length_a   1.000
_cell.length_b   1.000
_cell.length_c   1.000
_cell.angle_alpha   90.00
_cell.angle_beta   90.00
_cell.angle_gamma   90.00
#
_symmetry.space_group_name_H-M   'P 1'
#
loop_
_entity.id
_entity.type
_entity.pdbx_description
1 polymer ?
#
loop_
_entity_poly.entity_id
_entity_poly.type
_entity_poly.pdbx_seq_one_letter_code
_entity_poly.pdbx_strand_id
1 'polypeptide(L)'
;MRAWIGQVTFINVGYGEAILVEAPDPSCRDDMFVMMIDGGSGEDAEYDGNDTGRIRAAEYLEKRGIRHIDLMVNTHIHEDHTSGLLPVAERWRPGALWQPFPTDMWTEMKPLRMTDEGTIGHQNHGILSTADKFRTALNDYKKLCRLVTECGGQVVQMKPQPAWQPVSSQVRVNILAPDRAVLEQQVDDMR
;
A
#
# COMPACT_ATOMS: atom_id res chain seq x y z
N MET A 1 -17.40 -23.30 -20.56
CA MET A 1 -16.61 -22.63 -19.49
C MET A 1 -16.78 -21.12 -19.65
N ARG A 2 -17.22 -20.40 -18.60
CA ARG A 2 -17.17 -18.93 -18.66
C ARG A 2 -15.69 -18.52 -18.56
N ALA A 3 -15.21 -17.79 -19.54
CA ALA A 3 -13.88 -17.19 -19.46
C ALA A 3 -13.87 -16.25 -18.24
N TRP A 4 -12.98 -16.49 -17.28
CA TRP A 4 -12.75 -15.57 -16.16
C TRP A 4 -11.99 -14.37 -16.72
N ILE A 5 -12.53 -13.17 -16.56
CA ILE A 5 -12.04 -11.97 -17.24
C ILE A 5 -11.11 -11.17 -16.32
N GLY A 6 -11.23 -11.37 -15.02
CA GLY A 6 -10.53 -10.64 -13.96
C GLY A 6 -11.51 -10.18 -12.88
N GLN A 7 -10.97 -9.80 -11.74
CA GLN A 7 -11.74 -9.37 -10.58
C GLN A 7 -11.05 -8.19 -9.91
N VAL A 8 -11.86 -7.23 -9.47
CA VAL A 8 -11.44 -6.16 -8.56
C VAL A 8 -12.26 -6.32 -7.29
N THR A 9 -11.57 -6.40 -6.16
CA THR A 9 -12.17 -6.57 -4.84
C THR A 9 -11.81 -5.39 -3.95
N PHE A 10 -12.80 -4.68 -3.46
CA PHE A 10 -12.64 -3.70 -2.40
C PHE A 10 -12.76 -4.42 -1.06
N ILE A 11 -11.68 -4.44 -0.30
CA ILE A 11 -11.62 -5.12 0.99
C ILE A 11 -12.16 -4.16 2.06
N ASN A 12 -13.09 -4.62 2.88
CA ASN A 12 -13.61 -3.81 3.99
C ASN A 12 -12.57 -3.74 5.13
N VAL A 13 -11.62 -2.85 5.00
CA VAL A 13 -10.60 -2.57 6.04
C VAL A 13 -11.06 -1.54 7.06
N GLY A 14 -12.27 -0.99 6.91
CA GLY A 14 -12.79 0.06 7.78
C GLY A 14 -12.32 1.43 7.35
N TYR A 15 -11.33 1.99 8.03
CA TYR A 15 -10.72 3.26 7.68
C TYR A 15 -9.59 3.06 6.65
N GLY A 16 -9.57 3.90 5.60
CA GLY A 16 -8.66 3.79 4.47
C GLY A 16 -9.15 2.87 3.37
N GLU A 17 -8.24 2.48 2.49
CA GLU A 17 -8.53 1.62 1.35
C GLU A 17 -7.61 0.40 1.28
N ALA A 18 -8.15 -0.68 0.72
CA ALA A 18 -7.42 -1.85 0.30
C ALA A 18 -8.13 -2.51 -0.90
N ILE A 19 -7.46 -2.58 -2.03
CA ILE A 19 -8.05 -3.08 -3.27
C ILE A 19 -7.17 -4.20 -3.83
N LEU A 20 -7.77 -5.36 -4.05
CA LEU A 20 -7.14 -6.49 -4.73
C LEU A 20 -7.62 -6.57 -6.17
N VAL A 21 -6.67 -6.64 -7.09
CA VAL A 21 -6.93 -6.89 -8.52
C VAL A 21 -6.31 -8.22 -8.91
N GLU A 22 -7.12 -9.11 -9.46
CA GLU A 22 -6.72 -10.41 -9.98
C GLU A 22 -7.09 -10.48 -11.46
N ALA A 23 -6.15 -10.84 -12.33
CA ALA A 23 -6.41 -10.99 -13.76
C ALA A 23 -5.68 -12.20 -14.33
N PRO A 24 -6.32 -13.01 -15.23
CA PRO A 24 -5.64 -14.09 -15.90
C PRO A 24 -4.49 -13.55 -16.75
N ASP A 25 -3.29 -14.07 -16.52
CA ASP A 25 -2.12 -13.74 -17.31
C ASP A 25 -1.13 -14.90 -17.35
N PRO A 26 -1.01 -15.61 -18.49
CA PRO A 26 -0.09 -16.74 -18.61
C PRO A 26 1.39 -16.38 -18.46
N SER A 27 1.75 -15.10 -18.46
CA SER A 27 3.12 -14.65 -18.24
C SER A 27 3.46 -14.49 -16.75
N CYS A 28 2.45 -14.53 -15.87
CA CYS A 28 2.59 -14.39 -14.44
C CYS A 28 2.58 -15.75 -13.73
N ARG A 29 2.99 -15.74 -12.48
CA ARG A 29 2.98 -16.92 -11.62
C ARG A 29 1.54 -17.46 -11.48
N ASP A 30 1.38 -18.77 -11.50
CA ASP A 30 0.08 -19.47 -11.42
C ASP A 30 -0.93 -18.98 -12.49
N ASP A 31 -0.44 -18.52 -13.66
CA ASP A 31 -1.22 -17.95 -14.77
C ASP A 31 -2.12 -16.77 -14.34
N MET A 32 -1.68 -16.02 -13.33
CA MET A 32 -2.46 -14.99 -12.69
C MET A 32 -1.62 -13.76 -12.35
N PHE A 33 -2.02 -12.60 -12.83
CA PHE A 33 -1.52 -11.32 -12.33
C PHE A 33 -2.28 -10.90 -11.09
N VAL A 34 -1.54 -10.54 -10.03
CA VAL A 34 -2.11 -10.10 -8.76
C VAL A 34 -1.53 -8.75 -8.37
N MET A 35 -2.41 -7.76 -8.17
CA MET A 35 -2.03 -6.43 -7.72
C MET A 35 -2.79 -6.05 -6.45
N MET A 36 -2.06 -5.50 -5.49
CA MET A 36 -2.61 -4.94 -4.26
C MET A 36 -2.43 -3.43 -4.25
N ILE A 37 -3.50 -2.68 -4.06
CA ILE A 37 -3.49 -1.21 -3.98
C ILE A 37 -3.92 -0.83 -2.59
N ASP A 38 -3.03 -0.15 -1.86
CA ASP A 38 -3.15 0.22 -0.45
C ASP A 38 -3.48 -0.97 0.48
N GLY A 39 -3.43 -0.79 1.77
CA GLY A 39 -3.52 -1.88 2.72
C GLY A 39 -4.46 -1.66 3.90
N GLY A 40 -5.07 -0.49 4.00
CA GLY A 40 -5.82 -0.09 5.19
C GLY A 40 -4.90 0.32 6.34
N SER A 41 -5.50 0.55 7.49
CA SER A 41 -4.79 0.93 8.72
C SER A 41 -3.98 -0.24 9.30
N GLY A 42 -2.88 0.11 9.97
CA GLY A 42 -2.11 -0.81 10.82
C GLY A 42 -2.62 -0.86 12.27
N GLU A 43 -3.52 0.05 12.67
CA GLU A 43 -4.02 0.15 14.05
C GLU A 43 -4.97 -1.00 14.39
N ASP A 44 -4.70 -1.70 15.50
CA ASP A 44 -5.57 -2.78 15.99
C ASP A 44 -6.99 -2.30 16.29
N ALA A 45 -7.11 -1.08 16.83
CA ALA A 45 -8.38 -0.47 17.20
C ALA A 45 -9.36 -0.32 16.01
N GLU A 46 -8.87 -0.25 14.77
CA GLU A 46 -9.72 -0.19 13.59
C GLU A 46 -10.43 -1.52 13.30
N TYR A 47 -9.88 -2.62 13.81
CA TYR A 47 -10.39 -3.98 13.61
C TYR A 47 -11.01 -4.57 14.88
N ASP A 48 -10.81 -3.92 16.05
CA ASP A 48 -11.39 -4.29 17.32
C ASP A 48 -12.85 -3.80 17.39
N GLY A 49 -13.78 -4.60 16.94
CA GLY A 49 -15.18 -4.23 17.03
C GLY A 49 -16.09 -5.34 16.59
N ASN A 50 -17.20 -5.47 17.30
CA ASN A 50 -18.15 -6.53 17.05
C ASN A 50 -18.80 -6.37 15.66
N ASP A 51 -18.59 -7.39 14.83
CA ASP A 51 -19.42 -7.71 13.65
C ASP A 51 -19.54 -6.61 12.56
N THR A 52 -18.46 -5.81 12.39
CA THR A 52 -18.42 -4.79 11.33
C THR A 52 -18.09 -5.38 9.95
N GLY A 53 -17.71 -6.66 9.90
CA GLY A 53 -17.17 -7.29 8.69
C GLY A 53 -15.83 -6.74 8.23
N ARG A 54 -15.14 -5.96 9.08
CA ARG A 54 -13.80 -5.45 8.81
C ARG A 54 -12.78 -6.58 8.88
N ILE A 55 -11.80 -6.54 7.99
CA ILE A 55 -10.73 -7.53 7.93
C ILE A 55 -9.43 -6.85 7.46
N ARG A 56 -8.30 -7.22 8.05
CA ARG A 56 -7.00 -6.76 7.57
C ARG A 56 -6.73 -7.28 6.17
N ALA A 57 -6.08 -6.46 5.35
CA ALA A 57 -5.71 -6.86 3.99
C ALA A 57 -4.96 -8.20 3.95
N ALA A 58 -3.95 -8.38 4.81
CA ALA A 58 -3.19 -9.63 4.88
C ALA A 58 -4.06 -10.85 5.22
N GLU A 59 -4.98 -10.72 6.16
CA GLU A 59 -5.91 -11.81 6.53
C GLU A 59 -6.87 -12.15 5.39
N TYR A 60 -7.33 -11.12 4.67
CA TYR A 60 -8.18 -11.33 3.50
C TYR A 60 -7.46 -12.09 2.41
N LEU A 61 -6.23 -11.68 2.07
CA LEU A 61 -5.40 -12.35 1.07
C LEU A 61 -5.15 -13.82 1.45
N GLU A 62 -4.91 -14.11 2.73
CA GLU A 62 -4.75 -15.47 3.23
C GLU A 62 -6.03 -16.29 3.08
N LYS A 63 -7.17 -15.77 3.53
CA LYS A 63 -8.48 -16.43 3.38
C LYS A 63 -8.85 -16.66 1.91
N ARG A 64 -8.45 -15.75 1.04
CA ARG A 64 -8.67 -15.84 -0.42
C ARG A 64 -7.73 -16.87 -1.07
N GLY A 65 -6.66 -17.27 -0.39
CA GLY A 65 -5.66 -18.20 -0.92
C GLY A 65 -4.68 -17.56 -1.91
N ILE A 66 -4.48 -16.25 -1.84
CA ILE A 66 -3.50 -15.53 -2.67
C ILE A 66 -2.09 -16.05 -2.33
N ARG A 67 -1.31 -16.39 -3.34
CA ARG A 67 0.02 -17.00 -3.19
C ARG A 67 1.18 -16.07 -3.51
N HIS A 68 0.95 -15.03 -4.31
CA HIS A 68 1.95 -14.04 -4.72
C HIS A 68 1.29 -12.70 -4.98
N ILE A 69 2.09 -11.67 -5.04
CA ILE A 69 1.71 -10.32 -5.49
C ILE A 69 2.77 -9.88 -6.50
N ASP A 70 2.36 -9.58 -7.72
CA ASP A 70 3.25 -9.09 -8.77
C ASP A 70 3.53 -7.61 -8.58
N LEU A 71 2.49 -6.84 -8.28
CA LEU A 71 2.56 -5.40 -8.10
C LEU A 71 1.82 -4.97 -6.82
N MET A 72 2.51 -4.21 -5.99
CA MET A 72 1.93 -3.47 -4.88
C MET A 72 1.94 -1.99 -5.23
N VAL A 73 0.87 -1.28 -4.90
CA VAL A 73 0.73 0.16 -5.12
C VAL A 73 0.44 0.82 -3.78
N ASN A 74 1.27 1.78 -3.38
CA ASN A 74 0.97 2.71 -2.30
C ASN A 74 0.58 4.04 -2.93
N THR A 75 -0.68 4.43 -2.85
CA THR A 75 -1.20 5.60 -3.55
C THR A 75 -0.69 6.90 -2.96
N HIS A 76 -0.56 6.96 -1.63
CA HIS A 76 -0.02 8.11 -0.90
C HIS A 76 0.40 7.71 0.53
N ILE A 77 1.15 8.58 1.21
CA ILE A 77 1.65 8.33 2.56
C ILE A 77 0.62 8.79 3.59
N HIS A 78 -0.37 7.95 3.85
CA HIS A 78 -1.19 8.04 5.05
C HIS A 78 -1.19 6.69 5.75
N GLU A 79 -1.39 6.69 7.06
CA GLU A 79 -1.32 5.50 7.88
C GLU A 79 -2.33 4.45 7.42
N ASP A 80 -3.55 4.87 7.14
CA ASP A 80 -4.69 4.06 6.71
C ASP A 80 -4.61 3.55 5.25
N HIS A 81 -3.51 3.80 4.56
CA HIS A 81 -3.17 3.27 3.23
C HIS A 81 -1.87 2.48 3.25
N THR A 82 -0.87 3.00 3.98
CA THR A 82 0.51 2.48 3.97
C THR A 82 0.72 1.35 4.97
N SER A 83 0.23 1.51 6.21
CA SER A 83 0.64 0.64 7.32
C SER A 83 0.15 -0.79 7.15
N GLY A 84 -1.05 -0.98 6.61
CA GLY A 84 -1.58 -2.30 6.30
C GLY A 84 -0.86 -3.03 5.16
N LEU A 85 -0.05 -2.33 4.34
CA LEU A 85 0.79 -2.97 3.32
C LEU A 85 2.01 -3.69 3.91
N LEU A 86 2.48 -3.32 5.10
CA LEU A 86 3.65 -3.95 5.72
C LEU A 86 3.48 -5.45 5.91
N PRO A 87 2.46 -5.96 6.64
CA PRO A 87 2.26 -7.39 6.81
C PRO A 87 2.01 -8.12 5.47
N VAL A 88 1.44 -7.42 4.48
CA VAL A 88 1.28 -7.96 3.13
C VAL A 88 2.65 -8.13 2.46
N ALA A 89 3.50 -7.11 2.48
CA ALA A 89 4.83 -7.16 1.88
C ALA A 89 5.75 -8.19 2.56
N GLU A 90 5.69 -8.31 3.90
CA GLU A 90 6.45 -9.30 4.67
C GLU A 90 6.13 -10.72 4.24
N ARG A 91 4.86 -11.01 3.98
CA ARG A 91 4.42 -12.36 3.68
C ARG A 91 4.48 -12.71 2.19
N TRP A 92 4.03 -11.81 1.31
CA TRP A 92 3.91 -12.10 -0.13
C TRP A 92 5.09 -11.62 -0.97
N ARG A 93 5.99 -10.79 -0.42
CA ARG A 93 7.22 -10.33 -1.08
C ARG A 93 6.97 -9.86 -2.52
N PRO A 94 6.28 -8.73 -2.70
CA PRO A 94 5.83 -8.29 -4.02
C PRO A 94 7.01 -8.09 -4.99
N GLY A 95 6.78 -8.38 -6.26
CA GLY A 95 7.77 -8.18 -7.32
C GLY A 95 8.10 -6.71 -7.57
N ALA A 96 7.12 -5.82 -7.36
CA ALA A 96 7.32 -4.37 -7.44
C ALA A 96 6.43 -3.63 -6.45
N LEU A 97 6.92 -2.47 -5.98
CA LEU A 97 6.16 -1.45 -5.27
C LEU A 97 6.15 -0.17 -6.10
N TRP A 98 4.96 0.24 -6.53
CA TRP A 98 4.74 1.56 -7.12
C TRP A 98 4.29 2.53 -6.04
N GLN A 99 4.91 3.70 -6.00
CA GLN A 99 4.69 4.72 -4.99
C GLN A 99 4.94 6.14 -5.58
N PRO A 100 4.36 7.22 -5.02
CA PRO A 100 4.37 8.53 -5.67
C PRO A 100 5.69 9.30 -5.56
N PHE A 101 6.57 8.98 -4.60
CA PHE A 101 7.73 9.80 -4.29
C PHE A 101 9.00 9.39 -5.03
N PRO A 102 9.99 10.28 -5.19
CA PRO A 102 11.31 9.95 -5.70
C PRO A 102 11.97 8.83 -4.89
N THR A 103 12.66 7.92 -5.57
CA THR A 103 13.25 6.73 -4.93
C THR A 103 14.39 7.07 -3.96
N ASP A 104 15.07 8.19 -4.14
CA ASP A 104 16.10 8.71 -3.25
C ASP A 104 15.52 9.22 -1.92
N MET A 105 14.31 9.72 -1.92
CA MET A 105 13.66 10.27 -0.74
C MET A 105 13.60 9.28 0.43
N TRP A 106 13.17 8.04 0.19
CA TRP A 106 13.05 7.06 1.28
C TRP A 106 14.42 6.53 1.73
N THR A 107 15.46 6.53 0.88
CA THR A 107 16.82 6.10 1.24
C THR A 107 17.50 7.10 2.16
N GLU A 108 17.25 8.39 1.97
CA GLU A 108 17.84 9.47 2.75
C GLU A 108 17.04 9.80 4.03
N MET A 109 15.75 9.46 4.05
CA MET A 109 14.86 9.75 5.17
C MET A 109 15.28 9.01 6.44
N LYS A 110 15.47 9.76 7.52
CA LYS A 110 15.70 9.18 8.85
C LYS A 110 14.37 8.80 9.50
N PRO A 111 14.33 7.72 10.30
CA PRO A 111 13.13 7.39 11.07
C PRO A 111 12.75 8.56 11.99
N LEU A 112 11.49 8.92 11.98
CA LEU A 112 10.95 9.94 12.86
C LEU A 112 10.69 9.33 14.24
N ARG A 113 11.09 10.06 15.31
CA ARG A 113 10.78 9.63 16.67
C ARG A 113 9.31 9.91 16.95
N MET A 114 8.61 8.93 17.48
CA MET A 114 7.31 9.15 18.09
C MET A 114 7.49 10.02 19.33
N THR A 115 6.62 11.00 19.54
CA THR A 115 6.68 11.86 20.73
C THR A 115 5.96 11.18 21.87
N ASP A 116 6.55 11.19 23.06
CA ASP A 116 5.89 10.70 24.29
C ASP A 116 4.61 11.52 24.61
N GLU A 117 4.48 12.71 24.03
CA GLU A 117 3.31 13.59 24.19
C GLU A 117 2.06 13.10 23.41
N GLY A 118 2.21 12.25 22.41
CA GLY A 118 1.08 11.59 21.72
C GLY A 118 0.25 10.71 22.65
N THR A 119 0.83 10.33 23.79
CA THR A 119 0.19 9.53 24.83
C THR A 119 -0.46 10.38 25.93
N ILE A 120 -0.22 11.70 25.95
CA ILE A 120 -0.73 12.58 27.00
C ILE A 120 -2.05 13.20 26.56
N GLY A 121 -3.14 12.69 27.05
CA GLY A 121 -4.33 13.48 27.25
C GLY A 121 -5.64 13.00 26.65
N HIS A 122 -5.69 11.91 25.94
CA HIS A 122 -6.96 11.31 25.59
C HIS A 122 -7.04 9.87 26.09
N GLN A 123 -7.75 9.68 27.18
CA GLN A 123 -8.20 8.39 27.70
C GLN A 123 -9.21 7.74 26.72
N ASN A 124 -9.05 7.92 25.43
CA ASN A 124 -9.91 7.38 24.38
C ASN A 124 -9.13 6.43 23.48
N HIS A 125 -9.12 5.15 23.91
CA HIS A 125 -9.11 4.00 23.00
C HIS A 125 -7.94 3.79 22.03
N GLY A 126 -6.72 4.19 22.35
CA GLY A 126 -5.54 3.80 21.56
C GLY A 126 -5.44 4.42 20.15
N ILE A 127 -6.23 5.45 19.86
CA ILE A 127 -6.17 6.15 18.57
C ILE A 127 -5.01 7.15 18.60
N LEU A 128 -4.07 7.01 17.66
CA LEU A 128 -2.95 7.94 17.49
C LEU A 128 -3.43 9.37 17.18
N SER A 129 -2.70 10.37 17.64
CA SER A 129 -2.90 11.74 17.18
C SER A 129 -2.63 11.87 15.69
N THR A 130 -3.17 12.89 15.02
CA THR A 130 -2.91 13.11 13.58
C THR A 130 -1.41 13.22 13.27
N ALA A 131 -0.64 13.87 14.15
CA ALA A 131 0.81 13.99 13.98
C ALA A 131 1.52 12.63 14.13
N ASP A 132 1.08 11.79 15.04
CA ASP A 132 1.66 10.45 15.24
C ASP A 132 1.25 9.51 14.10
N LYS A 133 0.02 9.60 13.60
CA LYS A 133 -0.40 8.87 12.39
C LYS A 133 0.49 9.22 11.19
N PHE A 134 0.79 10.50 11.01
CA PHE A 134 1.69 10.93 9.92
C PHE A 134 3.12 10.42 10.11
N ARG A 135 3.67 10.47 11.34
CA ARG A 135 5.00 9.92 11.65
C ARG A 135 5.04 8.40 11.44
N THR A 136 4.01 7.69 11.89
CA THR A 136 3.85 6.26 11.67
C THR A 136 3.85 5.96 10.18
N ALA A 137 3.02 6.66 9.40
CA ALA A 137 2.92 6.49 7.97
C ALA A 137 4.27 6.67 7.25
N LEU A 138 5.05 7.71 7.61
CA LEU A 138 6.38 7.95 7.04
C LEU A 138 7.39 6.85 7.40
N ASN A 139 7.38 6.40 8.65
CA ASN A 139 8.25 5.31 9.09
C ASN A 139 7.88 3.98 8.40
N ASP A 140 6.59 3.70 8.29
CA ASP A 140 6.05 2.51 7.64
C ASP A 140 6.32 2.53 6.14
N TYR A 141 6.16 3.68 5.49
CA TYR A 141 6.53 3.87 4.09
C TYR A 141 8.02 3.54 3.85
N LYS A 142 8.90 4.08 4.69
CA LYS A 142 10.34 3.77 4.61
C LYS A 142 10.61 2.28 4.82
N LYS A 143 9.96 1.68 5.84
CA LYS A 143 10.09 0.26 6.12
C LYS A 143 9.58 -0.58 4.95
N LEU A 144 8.45 -0.21 4.35
CA LEU A 144 7.86 -0.87 3.20
C LEU A 144 8.80 -0.87 2.00
N CYS A 145 9.33 0.30 1.62
CA CYS A 145 10.27 0.42 0.50
C CYS A 145 11.52 -0.43 0.72
N ARG A 146 12.08 -0.41 1.94
CA ARG A 146 13.25 -1.21 2.30
C ARG A 146 12.93 -2.70 2.20
N LEU A 147 11.83 -3.14 2.79
CA LEU A 147 11.41 -4.54 2.80
C LEU A 147 11.24 -5.10 1.39
N VAL A 148 10.57 -4.36 0.51
CA VAL A 148 10.41 -4.78 -0.89
C VAL A 148 11.76 -4.92 -1.58
N THR A 149 12.66 -3.97 -1.39
CA THR A 149 14.01 -4.02 -1.98
C THR A 149 14.83 -5.20 -1.44
N GLU A 150 14.81 -5.43 -0.13
CA GLU A 150 15.52 -6.54 0.54
C GLU A 150 15.00 -7.91 0.08
N CYS A 151 13.73 -7.99 -0.29
CA CYS A 151 13.13 -9.19 -0.86
C CYS A 151 13.40 -9.38 -2.37
N GLY A 152 14.15 -8.47 -3.00
CA GLY A 152 14.46 -8.52 -4.44
C GLY A 152 13.42 -7.86 -5.34
N GLY A 153 12.40 -7.23 -4.77
CA GLY A 153 11.42 -6.43 -5.52
C GLY A 153 11.96 -5.06 -5.92
N GLN A 154 11.27 -4.39 -6.82
CA GLN A 154 11.63 -3.07 -7.31
C GLN A 154 10.75 -2.00 -6.69
N VAL A 155 11.34 -0.90 -6.22
CA VAL A 155 10.60 0.30 -5.80
C VAL A 155 10.63 1.31 -6.94
N VAL A 156 9.45 1.65 -7.45
CA VAL A 156 9.28 2.47 -8.65
C VAL A 156 8.45 3.72 -8.32
N GLN A 157 8.96 4.88 -8.72
CA GLN A 157 8.17 6.10 -8.62
C GLN A 157 7.08 6.12 -9.68
N MET A 158 5.83 6.23 -9.25
CA MET A 158 4.71 6.51 -10.15
C MET A 158 4.83 7.92 -10.71
N LYS A 159 4.70 8.02 -12.02
CA LYS A 159 4.64 9.33 -12.71
C LYS A 159 3.44 9.34 -13.62
N PRO A 160 2.64 10.41 -13.62
CA PRO A 160 1.58 10.57 -14.61
C PRO A 160 2.15 10.46 -16.01
N GLN A 161 1.50 9.66 -16.83
CA GLN A 161 1.89 9.46 -18.21
C GLN A 161 0.64 9.50 -19.08
N PRO A 162 0.74 10.04 -20.31
CA PRO A 162 -0.41 10.14 -21.20
C PRO A 162 -0.88 8.78 -21.75
N ALA A 163 -0.08 7.74 -21.57
CA ALA A 163 -0.34 6.42 -22.13
C ALA A 163 -0.51 5.35 -21.04
N TRP A 164 -1.30 4.35 -21.34
CA TRP A 164 -1.44 3.14 -20.54
C TRP A 164 -0.11 2.39 -20.42
N GLN A 165 0.32 2.12 -19.20
CA GLN A 165 1.54 1.38 -18.89
C GLN A 165 1.22 -0.11 -18.74
N PRO A 166 1.90 -1.00 -19.48
CA PRO A 166 1.75 -2.43 -19.25
C PRO A 166 2.41 -2.80 -17.91
N VAL A 167 1.65 -3.48 -17.04
CA VAL A 167 2.15 -4.05 -15.78
C VAL A 167 2.27 -5.57 -15.87
N SER A 168 1.63 -6.16 -16.88
CA SER A 168 1.79 -7.55 -17.27
C SER A 168 1.49 -7.71 -18.76
N SER A 169 1.46 -8.93 -19.29
CA SER A 169 1.11 -9.17 -20.69
C SER A 169 -0.34 -8.81 -21.01
N GLN A 170 -1.23 -8.87 -20.01
CA GLN A 170 -2.66 -8.68 -20.18
C GLN A 170 -3.21 -7.43 -19.46
N VAL A 171 -2.47 -6.88 -18.49
CA VAL A 171 -2.94 -5.76 -17.64
C VAL A 171 -2.16 -4.49 -17.91
N ARG A 172 -2.89 -3.40 -18.05
CA ARG A 172 -2.32 -2.05 -18.21
C ARG A 172 -2.93 -1.11 -17.18
N VAL A 173 -2.10 -0.19 -16.66
CA VAL A 173 -2.48 0.83 -15.70
C VAL A 173 -2.23 2.20 -16.29
N ASN A 174 -3.11 3.15 -16.05
CA ASN A 174 -2.90 4.55 -16.38
C ASN A 174 -2.94 5.39 -15.10
N ILE A 175 -1.87 6.12 -14.82
CA ILE A 175 -1.76 7.02 -13.67
C ILE A 175 -2.24 8.39 -14.13
N LEU A 176 -3.41 8.80 -13.64
CA LEU A 176 -4.08 10.03 -14.04
C LEU A 176 -3.73 11.22 -13.15
N ALA A 177 -3.36 10.96 -11.88
CA ALA A 177 -3.10 11.98 -10.87
C ALA A 177 -2.15 11.45 -9.79
N PRO A 178 -1.48 12.32 -9.02
CA PRO A 178 -1.42 13.77 -9.21
C PRO A 178 -0.66 14.14 -10.48
N ASP A 179 -0.85 15.34 -11.00
CA ASP A 179 0.02 15.82 -12.08
C ASP A 179 1.44 16.08 -11.56
N ARG A 180 2.37 16.25 -12.50
CA ARG A 180 3.79 16.37 -12.14
C ARG A 180 4.08 17.58 -11.25
N ALA A 181 3.42 18.71 -11.48
CA ALA A 181 3.64 19.93 -10.71
C ALA A 181 3.16 19.77 -9.26
N VAL A 182 1.99 19.16 -9.06
CA VAL A 182 1.46 18.86 -7.72
C VAL A 182 2.40 17.90 -6.97
N LEU A 183 2.91 16.87 -7.65
CA LEU A 183 3.82 15.91 -7.03
C LEU A 183 5.16 16.57 -6.63
N GLU A 184 5.73 17.40 -7.51
CA GLU A 184 6.97 18.14 -7.24
C GLU A 184 6.78 19.08 -6.04
N GLN A 185 5.66 19.80 -5.94
CA GLN A 185 5.34 20.65 -4.80
C GLN A 185 5.24 19.84 -3.50
N GLN A 186 4.55 18.70 -3.50
CA GLN A 186 4.44 17.84 -2.32
C GLN A 186 5.80 17.32 -1.83
N VAL A 187 6.69 16.99 -2.76
CA VAL A 187 8.06 16.54 -2.45
C VAL A 187 8.86 17.68 -1.81
N ASP A 188 8.74 18.90 -2.34
CA ASP A 188 9.45 20.07 -1.80
C ASP A 188 8.94 20.46 -0.42
N ASP A 189 7.64 20.35 -0.17
CA ASP A 189 7.03 20.62 1.15
C ASP A 189 7.46 19.61 2.23
N MET A 190 7.95 18.42 1.83
CA MET A 190 8.41 17.36 2.76
C MET A 190 9.93 17.35 2.99
N ARG A 191 10.71 18.14 2.27
CA ARG A 191 12.16 18.28 2.42
C ARG A 191 12.55 19.35 3.42
#